data_b0d7fed111debae95ab44dfc4dedbe63
#
_entry.id   b0d7fed111debae95ab44dfc4dedbe63
#
_cell.length_a   1.000
_cell.length_b   1.000
_cell.length_c   1.000
_cell.angle_alpha   90.00
_cell.angle_beta   90.00
_cell.angle_gamma   90.00
#
_symmetry.space_group_name_H-M   'P 1'
#
loop_
_entity.id
_entity.type
_entity.pdbx_description
1 polymer ?
#
loop_
_entity_poly.entity_id
_entity_poly.type
_entity_poly.pdbx_seq_one_letter_code
_entity_poly.pdbx_strand_id
1 'polypeptide(L)'
;MATPLKNQHEPNMIENANQVQSQIIRGLRYFIVLNILKTQPIHGYGIITIIRKNFGIYLGPSSVYPLLNDLENWKYLDSTWETQSYHPKRIYKLTSQGQNLLSYLECSFGPMLMGTGTTGTTPPTVKE
;
A
#
# COMPACT_ATOMS: atom_id res chain seq x y z
N MET A 1 -36.98 -5.34 29.15
CA MET A 1 -36.63 -5.24 28.78
C MET A 1 -35.71 -5.11 28.32
N ALA A 2 -35.29 -4.85 28.06
CA ALA A 2 -34.70 -4.62 27.55
C ALA A 2 -33.71 -4.85 27.16
N THR A 3 -33.09 -5.13 27.00
CA THR A 3 -32.27 -5.42 26.64
C THR A 3 -31.66 -5.50 25.74
N PRO A 4 -31.71 -5.62 25.33
CA PRO A 4 -31.29 -5.95 24.40
C PRO A 4 -30.37 -5.42 23.83
N LEU A 5 -30.18 -4.88 23.84
CA LEU A 5 -29.39 -4.22 23.31
C LEU A 5 -28.28 -4.74 23.11
N LYS A 6 -27.98 -5.42 23.61
CA LYS A 6 -26.94 -5.84 23.52
C LYS A 6 -26.72 -6.29 22.40
N ASN A 7 -27.36 -6.60 21.94
CA ASN A 7 -27.18 -7.13 20.84
C ASN A 7 -27.03 -6.21 19.96
N GLN A 8 -27.43 -5.31 20.11
CA GLN A 8 -27.30 -4.42 19.31
C GLN A 8 -26.25 -3.82 19.56
N HIS A 9 -25.61 -4.17 19.69
CA HIS A 9 -24.54 -3.84 19.96
C HIS A 9 -24.10 -2.62 19.49
N GLU A 10 -23.75 -1.78 20.27
CA GLU A 10 -23.21 -0.73 19.91
C GLU A 10 -21.93 -1.01 19.50
N PRO A 11 -21.47 -0.73 18.43
CA PRO A 11 -20.18 -1.00 17.96
C PRO A 11 -19.19 -0.35 18.85
N ASN A 12 -18.20 -1.11 19.20
CA ASN A 12 -17.11 -0.64 19.98
C ASN A 12 -16.34 0.36 19.14
N MET A 13 -15.98 1.48 19.70
CA MET A 13 -15.26 2.50 18.96
C MET A 13 -13.93 1.98 18.41
N ILE A 14 -13.22 1.18 19.18
CA ILE A 14 -11.95 0.66 18.72
C ILE A 14 -12.13 -0.30 17.56
N GLU A 15 -13.16 -1.13 17.64
CA GLU A 15 -13.45 -2.04 16.55
C GLU A 15 -13.79 -1.30 15.29
N ASN A 16 -14.58 -0.26 15.39
CA ASN A 16 -14.93 0.52 14.23
C ASN A 16 -13.75 1.26 13.66
N ALA A 17 -12.89 1.79 14.51
CA ALA A 17 -11.70 2.50 14.04
C ALA A 17 -10.79 1.55 13.30
N ASN A 18 -10.63 0.34 13.82
CA ASN A 18 -9.77 -0.64 13.17
C ASN A 18 -10.34 -1.04 11.82
N GLN A 19 -11.64 -1.16 11.73
CA GLN A 19 -12.25 -1.53 10.47
C GLN A 19 -12.08 -0.44 9.43
N VAL A 20 -12.27 0.81 9.81
CA VAL A 20 -12.08 1.92 8.90
C VAL A 20 -10.63 1.99 8.46
N GLN A 21 -9.69 1.83 9.39
CA GLN A 21 -8.29 1.85 9.07
C GLN A 21 -7.95 0.75 8.07
N SER A 22 -8.49 -0.43 8.28
CA SER A 22 -8.25 -1.56 7.39
C SER A 22 -8.74 -1.24 5.97
N GLN A 23 -9.89 -0.62 5.85
CA GLN A 23 -10.41 -0.28 4.54
C GLN A 23 -9.55 0.77 3.84
N ILE A 24 -9.06 1.74 4.59
CA ILE A 24 -8.20 2.77 4.03
C ILE A 24 -6.90 2.13 3.52
N ILE A 25 -6.30 1.26 4.32
CA ILE A 25 -5.05 0.63 3.91
C ILE A 25 -5.26 -0.23 2.68
N ARG A 26 -6.37 -0.95 2.60
CA ARG A 26 -6.64 -1.75 1.43
C ARG A 26 -6.85 -0.89 0.19
N GLY A 27 -7.45 0.27 0.36
CA GLY A 27 -7.63 1.19 -0.75
C GLY A 27 -6.34 1.85 -1.19
N LEU A 28 -5.36 1.92 -0.31
CA LEU A 28 -4.08 2.55 -0.63
C LEU A 28 -2.98 1.53 -0.92
N ARG A 29 -3.34 0.29 -1.14
CA ARG A 29 -2.30 -0.74 -1.20
C ARG A 29 -1.29 -0.53 -2.33
N TYR A 30 -1.70 0.00 -3.47
CA TYR A 30 -0.74 0.30 -4.52
C TYR A 30 0.25 1.36 -4.06
N PHE A 31 -0.28 2.40 -3.43
CA PHE A 31 0.55 3.49 -2.94
C PHE A 31 1.54 2.99 -1.89
N ILE A 32 1.07 2.15 -0.98
CA ILE A 32 1.91 1.61 0.09
C ILE A 32 3.03 0.77 -0.48
N VAL A 33 2.71 -0.09 -1.45
CA VAL A 33 3.73 -0.96 -2.05
C VAL A 33 4.77 -0.13 -2.80
N LEU A 34 4.33 0.88 -3.52
CA LEU A 34 5.27 1.75 -4.23
C LEU A 34 6.18 2.48 -3.25
N ASN A 35 5.64 2.90 -2.12
CA ASN A 35 6.46 3.56 -1.11
C ASN A 35 7.48 2.64 -0.50
N ILE A 36 7.11 1.40 -0.24
CA ILE A 36 8.05 0.43 0.30
C ILE A 36 9.18 0.22 -0.69
N LEU A 37 8.84 0.08 -1.97
CA LEU A 37 9.84 -0.16 -2.99
C LEU A 37 10.69 1.06 -3.29
N LYS A 38 10.23 2.24 -2.87
CA LYS A 38 11.06 3.43 -3.02
C LYS A 38 12.32 3.33 -2.16
N THR A 39 12.22 2.68 -1.01
CA THR A 39 13.37 2.62 -0.13
C THR A 39 14.39 1.57 -0.56
N GLN A 40 13.93 0.45 -1.08
CA GLN A 40 14.85 -0.57 -1.50
C GLN A 40 14.12 -1.65 -2.28
N PRO A 41 14.83 -2.34 -3.16
CA PRO A 41 14.23 -3.50 -3.81
C PRO A 41 13.98 -4.60 -2.79
N ILE A 42 12.90 -5.34 -2.97
CA ILE A 42 12.54 -6.35 -2.00
C ILE A 42 11.61 -7.37 -2.65
N HIS A 43 11.55 -8.56 -2.09
CA HIS A 43 10.67 -9.60 -2.61
C HIS A 43 9.28 -9.47 -2.00
N GLY A 44 8.31 -10.15 -2.62
CA GLY A 44 6.92 -9.97 -2.25
C GLY A 44 6.61 -10.32 -0.81
N TYR A 45 7.22 -11.39 -0.29
CA TYR A 45 6.96 -11.76 1.09
C TYR A 45 7.51 -10.71 2.05
N GLY A 46 8.61 -10.07 1.67
CA GLY A 46 9.12 -8.98 2.48
C GLY A 46 8.17 -7.80 2.53
N ILE A 47 7.50 -7.53 1.41
CA ILE A 47 6.49 -6.48 1.38
C ILE A 47 5.35 -6.83 2.35
N ILE A 48 4.88 -8.07 2.31
CA ILE A 48 3.82 -8.53 3.19
C ILE A 48 4.21 -8.32 4.65
N THR A 49 5.46 -8.67 4.97
CA THR A 49 5.96 -8.55 6.34
C THR A 49 6.03 -7.08 6.77
N ILE A 50 6.50 -6.21 5.89
CA ILE A 50 6.62 -4.79 6.24
C ILE A 50 5.24 -4.19 6.48
N ILE A 51 4.27 -4.54 5.64
CA ILE A 51 2.93 -4.01 5.82
C ILE A 51 2.35 -4.47 7.15
N ARG A 52 2.54 -5.74 7.48
CA ARG A 52 2.02 -6.24 8.74
C ARG A 52 2.68 -5.56 9.93
N LYS A 53 3.99 -5.36 9.86
CA LYS A 53 4.69 -4.75 10.98
C LYS A 53 4.36 -3.28 11.13
N ASN A 54 4.25 -2.57 10.04
CA ASN A 54 4.05 -1.13 10.13
C ASN A 54 2.62 -0.73 10.36
N PHE A 55 1.68 -1.51 9.87
CA PHE A 55 0.28 -1.13 9.95
C PHE A 55 -0.58 -2.11 10.73
N GLY A 56 -0.02 -3.24 11.12
CA GLY A 56 -0.79 -4.24 11.86
C GLY A 56 -1.86 -4.92 11.03
N ILE A 57 -1.76 -4.86 9.70
CA ILE A 57 -2.75 -5.43 8.84
C ILE A 57 -2.10 -6.47 7.95
N TYR A 58 -2.79 -7.56 7.75
CA TYR A 58 -2.27 -8.61 6.92
C TYR A 58 -2.84 -8.50 5.52
N LEU A 59 -1.99 -8.18 4.57
CA LEU A 59 -2.31 -8.31 3.17
C LEU A 59 -1.48 -9.48 2.67
N GLY A 60 -2.14 -10.56 2.38
CA GLY A 60 -1.44 -11.80 2.05
C GLY A 60 -1.04 -11.92 0.61
N PRO A 61 -0.51 -13.09 0.25
CA PRO A 61 -0.06 -13.31 -1.13
C PRO A 61 -1.16 -13.11 -2.17
N SER A 62 -2.39 -13.47 -1.84
CA SER A 62 -3.47 -13.34 -2.80
C SER A 62 -3.80 -11.88 -3.09
N SER A 63 -3.39 -10.96 -2.23
CA SER A 63 -3.56 -9.53 -2.50
C SER A 63 -2.32 -8.92 -3.09
N VAL A 64 -1.16 -9.28 -2.57
CA VAL A 64 0.08 -8.59 -2.93
C VAL A 64 0.63 -9.02 -4.27
N TYR A 65 0.62 -10.31 -4.57
CA TYR A 65 1.25 -10.76 -5.81
C TYR A 65 0.49 -10.32 -7.07
N PRO A 66 -0.85 -10.34 -7.10
CA PRO A 66 -1.53 -9.78 -8.26
C PRO A 66 -1.24 -8.29 -8.45
N LEU A 67 -1.10 -7.57 -7.33
CA LEU A 67 -0.79 -6.15 -7.40
C LEU A 67 0.60 -5.94 -7.98
N LEU A 68 1.57 -6.72 -7.54
CA LEU A 68 2.92 -6.62 -8.08
C LEU A 68 2.94 -6.96 -9.56
N ASN A 69 2.16 -7.94 -9.94
CA ASN A 69 2.06 -8.34 -11.32
C ASN A 69 1.48 -7.22 -12.18
N ASP A 70 0.43 -6.58 -11.69
CA ASP A 70 -0.16 -5.45 -12.40
C ASP A 70 0.85 -4.33 -12.57
N LEU A 71 1.53 -3.98 -11.50
CA LEU A 71 2.49 -2.88 -11.55
C LEU A 71 3.65 -3.19 -12.49
N GLU A 72 4.06 -4.44 -12.53
CA GLU A 72 5.12 -4.83 -13.44
C GLU A 72 4.62 -4.80 -14.89
N ASN A 73 3.43 -5.27 -15.13
CA ASN A 73 2.84 -5.24 -16.47
C ASN A 73 2.68 -3.81 -16.96
N TRP A 74 2.41 -2.88 -16.08
CA TRP A 74 2.24 -1.48 -16.44
C TRP A 74 3.57 -0.74 -16.47
N LYS A 75 4.68 -1.47 -16.25
CA LYS A 75 6.04 -0.92 -16.36
C LYS A 75 6.42 0.00 -15.21
N TYR A 76 5.72 -0.07 -14.11
CA TYR A 76 6.10 0.70 -12.92
C TYR A 76 7.09 -0.06 -12.05
N LEU A 77 7.19 -1.38 -12.23
CA LEU A 77 8.15 -2.22 -11.52
C LEU A 77 8.91 -3.09 -12.50
N ASP A 78 10.14 -3.40 -12.12
CA ASP A 78 10.92 -4.46 -12.76
C ASP A 78 11.17 -5.51 -11.70
N SER A 79 11.47 -6.72 -12.14
CA SER A 79 11.82 -7.77 -11.20
C SER A 79 12.96 -8.61 -11.75
N THR A 80 13.73 -9.18 -10.85
CA THR A 80 14.78 -10.11 -11.20
C THR A 80 14.75 -11.24 -10.19
N TRP A 81 15.25 -12.40 -10.61
CA TRP A 81 15.33 -13.52 -9.71
C TRP A 81 16.67 -13.49 -9.01
N GLU A 82 16.65 -13.62 -7.70
CA GLU A 82 17.84 -13.76 -6.92
C GLU A 82 17.99 -15.24 -6.67
N THR A 83 18.99 -15.84 -7.29
CA THR A 83 19.10 -17.28 -7.27
C THR A 83 20.25 -17.78 -6.42
N GLN A 84 20.95 -16.89 -5.74
CA GLN A 84 22.10 -17.35 -4.98
C GLN A 84 21.72 -17.93 -3.64
N SER A 85 20.52 -17.68 -3.17
CA SER A 85 20.17 -18.25 -1.90
C SER A 85 19.54 -19.61 -2.14
N TYR A 86 19.37 -20.34 -1.04
CA TYR A 86 18.83 -21.67 -1.09
C TYR A 86 17.41 -21.64 -1.66
N HIS A 87 16.64 -20.60 -1.40
CA HIS A 87 15.31 -20.44 -1.95
C HIS A 87 15.31 -19.22 -2.84
N PRO A 88 15.27 -19.42 -4.16
CA PRO A 88 15.27 -18.28 -5.07
C PRO A 88 14.10 -17.34 -4.80
N LYS A 89 14.35 -16.05 -4.93
CA LYS A 89 13.34 -15.05 -4.68
C LYS A 89 13.27 -14.10 -5.85
N ARG A 90 12.07 -13.60 -6.10
CA ARG A 90 11.89 -12.60 -7.12
C ARG A 90 11.91 -11.24 -6.44
N ILE A 91 12.87 -10.41 -6.82
CA ILE A 91 13.07 -9.11 -6.20
C ILE A 91 12.50 -8.05 -7.11
N TYR A 92 11.64 -7.20 -6.56
CA TYR A 92 10.99 -6.15 -7.31
C TYR A 92 11.65 -4.81 -6.99
N LYS A 93 11.68 -3.93 -7.98
CA LYS A 93 12.20 -2.59 -7.76
C LYS A 93 11.42 -1.61 -8.62
N LEU A 94 11.39 -0.36 -8.22
CA LEU A 94 10.72 0.68 -8.99
C LEU A 94 11.50 1.00 -10.25
N THR A 95 10.78 1.19 -11.34
CA THR A 95 11.37 1.77 -12.55
C THR A 95 11.33 3.29 -12.41
N SER A 96 11.93 3.99 -13.35
CA SER A 96 11.82 5.45 -13.35
C SER A 96 10.37 5.88 -13.53
N GLN A 97 9.59 5.14 -14.32
CA GLN A 97 8.17 5.44 -14.44
C GLN A 97 7.45 5.20 -13.12
N GLY A 98 7.85 4.16 -12.39
CA GLY A 98 7.27 3.92 -11.07
C GLY A 98 7.58 5.03 -10.10
N GLN A 99 8.78 5.58 -10.14
CA GLN A 99 9.14 6.70 -9.29
C GLN A 99 8.33 7.93 -9.64
N ASN A 100 8.12 8.17 -10.93
CA ASN A 100 7.31 9.29 -11.35
C ASN A 100 5.86 9.14 -10.90
N LEU A 101 5.33 7.94 -11.03
CA LEU A 101 3.98 7.67 -10.55
C LEU A 101 3.86 7.93 -9.06
N LEU A 102 4.83 7.46 -8.28
CA LEU A 102 4.80 7.65 -6.85
C LEU A 102 4.84 9.13 -6.49
N SER A 103 5.68 9.90 -7.16
CA SER A 103 5.75 11.35 -6.92
C SER A 103 4.42 12.02 -7.23
N TYR A 104 3.80 11.62 -8.32
CA TYR A 104 2.50 12.15 -8.69
C TYR A 104 1.46 11.84 -7.60
N LEU A 105 1.47 10.60 -7.13
CA LEU A 105 0.49 10.19 -6.12
C LEU A 105 0.75 10.91 -4.79
N GLU A 106 2.00 11.10 -4.44
CA GLU A 106 2.33 11.82 -3.21
C GLU A 106 1.81 13.25 -3.27
N CYS A 107 1.99 13.90 -4.40
CA CYS A 107 1.50 15.27 -4.55
C CYS A 107 -0.01 15.33 -4.59
N SER A 108 -0.65 14.33 -5.18
CA SER A 108 -2.10 14.35 -5.32
C SER A 108 -2.81 14.00 -4.02
N PHE A 109 -2.31 13.00 -3.32
CA PHE A 109 -3.02 12.49 -2.16
C PHE A 109 -2.44 12.90 -0.83
N GLY A 110 -1.17 13.30 -0.82
CA GLY A 110 -0.55 13.71 0.43
C GLY A 110 -1.31 14.79 1.16
N PRO A 111 -1.61 15.91 0.50
CA PRO A 111 -2.36 16.97 1.18
C PRO A 111 -3.73 16.51 1.64
N MET A 112 -4.38 15.65 0.86
CA MET A 112 -5.68 15.16 1.24
C MET A 112 -5.59 14.31 2.50
N LEU A 113 -4.58 13.47 2.57
CA LEU A 113 -4.42 12.59 3.72
C LEU A 113 -3.99 13.36 4.96
N MET A 114 -3.22 14.43 4.79
CA MET A 114 -2.82 15.22 5.93
C MET A 114 -3.88 16.23 6.35
N GLY A 115 -4.89 16.34 5.56
CA GLY A 115 -5.99 17.21 5.97
C GLY A 115 -5.73 18.65 5.83
N THR A 116 -4.81 19.11 4.98
CA THR A 116 -4.58 20.38 5.04
C THR A 116 -4.78 21.03 3.95
N GLY A 117 -5.26 21.57 3.69
CA GLY A 117 -5.46 22.17 2.61
C GLY A 117 -4.55 23.07 2.23
N THR A 118 -3.78 23.25 2.06
CA THR A 118 -3.07 24.18 1.73
C THR A 118 -2.51 24.26 0.69
N THR A 119 -2.39 24.68 0.11
CA THR A 119 -1.70 25.38 -0.46
C THR A 119 -1.06 25.25 -1.50
N GLY A 120 -1.45 25.41 -2.29
CA GLY A 120 -0.82 25.87 -3.32
C GLY A 120 -0.01 25.05 -4.19
N THR A 121 0.35 23.98 -3.90
CA THR A 121 1.17 23.28 -4.79
C THR A 121 0.31 22.48 -5.68
N THR A 122 0.47 22.58 -6.93
CA THR A 122 -0.22 21.72 -7.84
C THR A 122 0.57 20.48 -8.04
N PRO A 123 -0.05 19.36 -8.13
CA PRO A 123 0.68 18.09 -8.40
C PRO A 123 1.28 18.12 -9.79
N PRO A 124 2.38 17.46 -9.98
CA PRO A 124 2.95 17.35 -11.32
C PRO A 124 2.05 16.55 -12.22
N THR A 125 2.06 16.87 -13.50
CA THR A 125 1.29 16.09 -14.41
C THR A 125 2.01 14.83 -14.75
N VAL A 126 1.27 13.78 -14.92
CA VAL A 126 1.86 12.54 -15.34
C VAL A 126 2.01 12.63 -16.83
N LYS A 127 3.24 12.44 -17.32
CA LYS A 127 3.40 12.49 -18.70
C LYS A 127 3.32 11.17 -19.23
N GLU A 128 2.62 11.00 -20.27
CA GLU A 128 2.49 9.75 -20.82
C GLU A 128 3.41 9.47 -21.81
#